data_05b881ffc455644f6eb0efe01462f3f8
#
_entry.id   05b881ffc455644f6eb0efe01462f3f8
#
_cell.length_a   1.000
_cell.length_b   1.000
_cell.length_c   1.000
_cell.angle_alpha   90.00
_cell.angle_beta   90.00
_cell.angle_gamma   90.00
#
_symmetry.space_group_name_H-M   'P 1'
#
loop_
_entity.id
_entity.type
_entity.pdbx_description
1 polymer ?
#
loop_
_entity_poly.entity_id
_entity_poly.type
_entity_poly.pdbx_seq_one_letter_code
_entity_poly.pdbx_strand_id
1 'polypeptide(L)'
;MLARRAHVWKTLCMLRCFHVCTSTQKFVQKSIKDLPIRLSSKALTNPVPISPNVSNEWPPLALGVMENMRSFPQCILLTRVGGFYESYFEQAPKVSRMLSIKLASRKWAGQSIPMAGFPIHQLEKYLKVLVQDHGVLVAICEEFKTSSSNAPFERRVTRVVSPGTLIDERFLDPFHNNFILAVSPPFNASSYGLAWLDVSTADFGTAVHYDAKALRDAIVRIKPREVVLVSDAFDRSHPVYEATDRVKAALACIPAPETSQIKTELIDATKAHMYEAENNAIQVLTSYLQTRLLDHMSDMSVNQSPLRASTDCTMRLDASTLSALEIRETQDQSTRGSLSSIVRRTVTQGGARLCVQWLTNPSMSLQLIRARHALVELFLQNAFIRQDLRSLMRIGAGDILRTLQRISLRRNDEQDLL
;
A
#
# COMPACT_ATOMS: atom_id res chain seq x y z
N MET A 1 -9.10 -22.40 -40.26
CA MET A 1 -8.36 -22.14 -39.00
C MET A 1 -8.61 -20.75 -38.40
N LEU A 2 -8.66 -19.68 -39.19
CA LEU A 2 -8.91 -18.30 -38.69
C LEU A 2 -10.32 -18.07 -38.09
N ALA A 3 -11.36 -18.71 -38.62
CA ALA A 3 -12.74 -18.55 -38.11
C ALA A 3 -12.95 -19.15 -36.69
N ARG A 4 -12.23 -20.23 -36.33
CA ARG A 4 -12.26 -20.80 -34.97
C ARG A 4 -11.51 -19.91 -33.96
N ARG A 5 -10.46 -19.19 -34.37
CA ARG A 5 -9.77 -18.21 -33.51
C ARG A 5 -10.68 -17.03 -33.18
N ALA A 6 -11.47 -16.53 -34.09
CA ALA A 6 -12.41 -15.43 -33.84
C ALA A 6 -13.50 -15.79 -32.82
N HIS A 7 -13.95 -17.04 -32.79
CA HIS A 7 -14.97 -17.49 -31.82
C HIS A 7 -14.44 -17.56 -30.41
N VAL A 8 -13.20 -18.04 -30.22
CA VAL A 8 -12.53 -18.08 -28.90
C VAL A 8 -12.26 -16.67 -28.37
N TRP A 9 -11.85 -15.74 -29.24
CA TRP A 9 -11.68 -14.34 -28.86
C TRP A 9 -12.99 -13.66 -28.48
N LYS A 10 -14.10 -13.93 -29.18
CA LYS A 10 -15.43 -13.44 -28.78
C LYS A 10 -15.86 -13.98 -27.42
N THR A 11 -15.62 -15.25 -27.14
CA THR A 11 -15.94 -15.86 -25.85
C THR A 11 -15.05 -15.34 -24.72
N LEU A 12 -13.77 -15.09 -24.97
CA LEU A 12 -12.84 -14.48 -24.00
C LEU A 12 -13.15 -12.98 -23.77
N CYS A 13 -13.56 -12.23 -24.80
CA CYS A 13 -14.06 -10.87 -24.65
C CYS A 13 -15.38 -10.80 -23.86
N MET A 14 -16.29 -11.74 -24.10
CA MET A 14 -17.52 -11.84 -23.30
C MET A 14 -17.23 -12.13 -21.83
N LEU A 15 -16.22 -12.94 -21.51
CA LEU A 15 -15.81 -13.22 -20.13
C LEU A 15 -15.15 -12.03 -19.44
N ARG A 16 -14.53 -11.10 -20.19
CA ARG A 16 -14.10 -9.79 -19.63
C ARG A 16 -15.29 -8.88 -19.30
N CYS A 17 -16.39 -8.97 -20.04
CA CYS A 17 -17.62 -8.23 -19.73
C CYS A 17 -18.37 -8.75 -18.50
N PHE A 18 -18.13 -9.97 -18.04
CA PHE A 18 -18.76 -10.52 -16.83
C PHE A 18 -18.16 -10.01 -15.51
N HIS A 19 -17.06 -9.25 -15.55
CA HIS A 19 -16.58 -8.55 -14.34
C HIS A 19 -17.16 -7.13 -14.20
N VAL A 20 -17.90 -6.67 -15.20
CA VAL A 20 -18.71 -5.44 -15.13
C VAL A 20 -20.17 -5.87 -15.01
N CYS A 21 -20.54 -6.27 -13.81
CA CYS A 21 -21.94 -6.53 -13.52
C CYS A 21 -22.72 -5.22 -13.60
N THR A 22 -23.48 -5.11 -14.67
CA THR A 22 -24.79 -4.46 -14.75
C THR A 22 -25.04 -3.29 -13.79
N SER A 23 -24.53 -2.14 -14.09
CA SER A 23 -25.31 -0.92 -14.12
C SER A 23 -24.75 0.00 -15.17
N THR A 24 -25.42 0.06 -16.30
CA THR A 24 -25.28 1.12 -17.31
C THR A 24 -25.71 2.45 -16.68
N GLN A 25 -24.90 3.00 -15.84
CA GLN A 25 -24.96 4.43 -15.51
C GLN A 25 -23.76 5.09 -16.21
N LYS A 26 -24.08 6.02 -17.10
CA LYS A 26 -23.15 6.91 -17.76
C LYS A 26 -22.26 7.55 -16.70
N PHE A 27 -21.05 7.05 -16.56
CA PHE A 27 -20.04 7.67 -15.71
C PHE A 27 -19.58 8.96 -16.39
N VAL A 28 -19.96 10.07 -15.79
CA VAL A 28 -19.28 11.33 -16.02
C VAL A 28 -17.94 11.20 -15.30
N GLN A 29 -16.85 11.15 -16.06
CA GLN A 29 -15.49 11.30 -15.56
C GLN A 29 -15.37 12.68 -14.89
N LYS A 30 -15.58 12.75 -13.59
CA LYS A 30 -15.12 13.89 -12.80
C LYS A 30 -13.68 13.59 -12.41
N SER A 31 -12.76 14.26 -13.08
CA SER A 31 -11.37 14.33 -12.69
C SER A 31 -11.27 14.89 -11.25
N ILE A 32 -10.35 14.37 -10.43
CA ILE A 32 -10.03 14.90 -9.10
C ILE A 32 -9.64 16.38 -9.12
N LYS A 33 -9.38 16.93 -10.30
CA LYS A 33 -9.16 18.39 -10.52
C LYS A 33 -10.38 19.25 -10.20
N ASP A 34 -11.57 18.68 -10.10
CA ASP A 34 -12.84 19.41 -9.86
C ASP A 34 -13.28 19.42 -8.39
N LEU A 35 -12.52 18.82 -7.49
CA LEU A 35 -12.71 18.98 -6.07
C LEU A 35 -12.07 20.30 -5.64
N PRO A 36 -12.82 21.24 -5.01
CA PRO A 36 -12.31 22.54 -4.59
C PRO A 36 -11.49 22.40 -3.30
N ILE A 37 -10.43 21.59 -3.31
CA ILE A 37 -9.46 21.54 -2.22
C ILE A 37 -8.17 22.16 -2.73
N ARG A 38 -8.16 23.48 -2.80
CA ARG A 38 -6.92 24.25 -2.67
C ARG A 38 -6.50 24.14 -1.21
N LEU A 39 -5.79 23.07 -0.86
CA LEU A 39 -5.04 23.04 0.37
C LEU A 39 -3.91 24.08 0.22
N SER A 40 -4.12 25.23 0.84
CA SER A 40 -3.07 26.18 1.10
C SER A 40 -1.94 25.44 1.81
N SER A 41 -0.74 25.50 1.26
CA SER A 41 0.52 24.99 1.84
C SER A 41 0.89 25.62 3.20
N LYS A 42 -0.04 26.37 3.81
CA LYS A 42 0.12 27.04 5.12
C LYS A 42 -0.39 26.23 6.31
N ALA A 43 -1.04 25.09 6.14
CA ALA A 43 -1.67 24.36 7.25
C ALA A 43 -0.75 23.35 7.97
N LEU A 44 0.52 23.19 7.57
CA LEU A 44 1.48 22.33 8.22
C LEU A 44 2.66 23.07 8.88
N THR A 45 2.58 24.37 9.00
CA THR A 45 3.59 25.18 9.70
C THR A 45 2.97 25.92 10.87
N ASN A 46 2.65 25.22 11.94
CA ASN A 46 2.78 25.84 13.27
C ASN A 46 4.21 25.51 13.73
N PRO A 47 5.17 26.42 13.57
CA PRO A 47 6.48 26.24 14.16
C PRO A 47 6.31 26.33 15.68
N VAL A 48 6.62 25.24 16.38
CA VAL A 48 6.93 25.32 17.81
C VAL A 48 8.03 26.37 17.94
N PRO A 49 7.87 27.39 18.82
CA PRO A 49 8.83 28.48 18.90
C PRO A 49 10.21 27.92 19.25
N ILE A 50 11.11 28.07 18.32
CA ILE A 50 12.54 27.77 18.49
C ILE A 50 13.06 28.72 19.57
N SER A 51 13.58 28.17 20.66
CA SER A 51 14.37 28.96 21.59
C SER A 51 15.51 29.63 20.83
N PRO A 52 15.73 30.94 20.98
CA PRO A 52 16.65 31.73 20.18
C PRO A 52 18.09 31.57 20.65
N ASN A 53 18.72 30.42 20.42
CA ASN A 53 20.17 30.22 20.61
C ASN A 53 20.67 29.04 19.75
N VAL A 54 20.38 29.07 18.45
CA VAL A 54 21.16 28.28 17.50
C VAL A 54 22.08 29.28 16.78
N SER A 55 23.30 29.34 17.27
CA SER A 55 24.37 30.15 16.67
C SER A 55 24.49 29.89 15.17
N ASN A 56 24.78 30.94 14.41
CA ASN A 56 24.99 30.98 12.94
C ASN A 56 26.18 30.14 12.43
N GLU A 57 26.58 29.07 13.13
CA GLU A 57 27.79 28.28 12.86
C GLU A 57 27.54 27.03 12.01
N TRP A 58 26.30 26.58 11.91
CA TRP A 58 26.02 25.33 11.16
C TRP A 58 25.82 25.59 9.67
N PRO A 59 26.41 24.76 8.80
CA PRO A 59 26.19 24.89 7.36
C PRO A 59 24.71 24.63 7.00
N PRO A 60 24.21 25.24 5.90
CA PRO A 60 22.81 25.11 5.49
C PRO A 60 22.30 23.66 5.38
N LEU A 61 23.18 22.75 4.95
CA LEU A 61 22.88 21.32 4.90
C LEU A 61 22.53 20.76 6.29
N ALA A 62 23.32 21.09 7.31
CA ALA A 62 23.12 20.60 8.66
C ALA A 62 21.80 21.11 9.26
N LEU A 63 21.53 22.41 9.04
CA LEU A 63 20.27 23.04 9.49
C LEU A 63 19.05 22.35 8.85
N GLY A 64 19.07 22.14 7.53
CA GLY A 64 17.99 21.45 6.82
C GLY A 64 17.81 19.99 7.26
N VAL A 65 18.91 19.27 7.53
CA VAL A 65 18.83 17.91 8.09
C VAL A 65 18.18 17.90 9.46
N MET A 66 18.60 18.81 10.38
CA MET A 66 18.01 18.90 11.72
C MET A 66 16.53 19.28 11.70
N GLU A 67 16.14 20.20 10.81
CA GLU A 67 14.74 20.60 10.63
C GLU A 67 13.89 19.42 10.12
N ASN A 68 14.35 18.71 9.10
CA ASN A 68 13.67 17.53 8.60
C ASN A 68 13.60 16.39 9.63
N MET A 69 14.64 16.18 10.44
CA MET A 69 14.60 15.21 11.54
C MET A 69 13.57 15.58 12.63
N ARG A 70 13.41 16.87 12.91
CA ARG A 70 12.37 17.36 13.85
C ARG A 70 10.97 17.21 13.27
N SER A 71 10.80 17.43 11.98
CA SER A 71 9.51 17.29 11.28
C SER A 71 9.09 15.82 11.15
N PHE A 72 10.06 14.87 11.11
CA PHE A 72 9.80 13.44 10.98
C PHE A 72 10.52 12.62 12.07
N PRO A 73 10.17 12.80 13.36
CA PRO A 73 10.93 12.25 14.49
C PRO A 73 10.90 10.71 14.56
N GLN A 74 9.89 10.08 13.97
CA GLN A 74 9.74 8.62 13.96
C GLN A 74 10.44 7.94 12.78
N CYS A 75 11.02 8.75 11.85
CA CYS A 75 11.60 8.26 10.64
C CYS A 75 13.13 8.30 10.68
N ILE A 76 13.76 7.34 10.04
CA ILE A 76 15.17 7.50 9.61
C ILE A 76 15.18 8.43 8.41
N LEU A 77 15.93 9.52 8.50
CA LEU A 77 16.08 10.47 7.41
C LEU A 77 17.24 10.05 6.51
N LEU A 78 16.96 9.85 5.24
CA LEU A 78 17.95 9.69 4.17
C LEU A 78 17.96 10.95 3.32
N THR A 79 19.02 11.73 3.42
CA THR A 79 19.16 12.99 2.68
C THR A 79 20.06 12.79 1.45
N ARG A 80 19.56 13.18 0.29
CA ARG A 80 20.36 13.17 -0.93
C ARG A 80 21.39 14.29 -0.89
N VAL A 81 22.65 13.90 -1.13
CA VAL A 81 23.78 14.82 -1.25
C VAL A 81 24.59 14.40 -2.46
N GLY A 82 24.36 15.08 -3.59
CA GLY A 82 24.97 14.72 -4.86
C GLY A 82 24.60 13.28 -5.29
N GLY A 83 25.60 12.39 -5.39
CA GLY A 83 25.44 11.00 -5.80
C GLY A 83 25.12 10.00 -4.68
N PHE A 84 24.86 10.46 -3.44
CA PHE A 84 24.68 9.60 -2.27
C PHE A 84 23.41 9.95 -1.51
N TYR A 85 22.84 8.94 -0.80
CA TYR A 85 21.91 9.14 0.30
C TYR A 85 22.69 8.99 1.61
N GLU A 86 22.57 9.98 2.46
CA GLU A 86 23.34 10.08 3.70
C GLU A 86 22.41 10.27 4.90
N SER A 87 22.70 9.59 6.00
CA SER A 87 22.09 9.78 7.32
C SER A 87 23.12 10.34 8.28
N TYR A 88 22.67 11.19 9.21
CA TYR A 88 23.56 11.98 10.07
C TYR A 88 23.20 11.85 11.54
N PHE A 89 24.03 12.43 12.40
CA PHE A 89 23.84 12.52 13.84
C PHE A 89 23.59 11.15 14.49
N GLU A 90 22.66 11.09 15.40
CA GLU A 90 22.29 9.88 16.15
C GLU A 90 21.68 8.75 15.28
N GLN A 91 21.19 9.09 14.09
CA GLN A 91 20.65 8.11 13.17
C GLN A 91 21.74 7.36 12.40
N ALA A 92 22.88 8.01 12.15
CA ALA A 92 23.97 7.41 11.36
C ALA A 92 24.53 6.11 11.95
N PRO A 93 24.81 5.98 13.26
CA PRO A 93 25.24 4.72 13.86
C PRO A 93 24.19 3.61 13.78
N LYS A 94 22.88 3.96 13.84
CA LYS A 94 21.78 3.00 13.67
C LYS A 94 21.74 2.47 12.25
N VAL A 95 21.76 3.36 11.26
CA VAL A 95 21.76 3.04 9.82
C VAL A 95 23.00 2.20 9.45
N SER A 96 24.18 2.60 9.92
CA SER A 96 25.43 1.86 9.70
C SER A 96 25.33 0.40 10.16
N ARG A 97 24.75 0.14 11.34
CA ARG A 97 24.55 -1.23 11.87
C ARG A 97 23.51 -2.02 11.10
N MET A 98 22.33 -1.41 10.82
CA MET A 98 21.24 -2.07 10.11
C MET A 98 21.63 -2.46 8.69
N LEU A 99 22.37 -1.59 8.00
CA LEU A 99 22.78 -1.80 6.61
C LEU A 99 24.14 -2.47 6.46
N SER A 100 24.88 -2.69 7.56
CA SER A 100 26.26 -3.20 7.56
C SER A 100 27.19 -2.39 6.68
N ILE A 101 27.02 -1.05 6.70
CA ILE A 101 27.86 -0.09 5.96
C ILE A 101 28.81 0.66 6.91
N LYS A 102 29.87 1.21 6.35
CA LYS A 102 30.88 1.93 7.12
C LYS A 102 30.30 3.20 7.76
N LEU A 103 30.50 3.36 9.07
CA LEU A 103 30.29 4.64 9.75
C LEU A 103 31.47 5.57 9.45
N ALA A 104 31.17 6.73 8.91
CA ALA A 104 32.10 7.80 8.63
C ALA A 104 31.84 9.00 9.54
N SER A 105 32.62 10.04 9.41
CA SER A 105 32.38 11.32 10.08
C SER A 105 32.58 12.48 9.11
N ARG A 106 31.77 13.52 9.28
CA ARG A 106 31.88 14.78 8.53
C ARG A 106 32.11 15.93 9.50
N LYS A 107 33.06 16.80 9.17
CA LYS A 107 33.33 17.98 10.00
C LYS A 107 32.34 19.09 9.67
N TRP A 108 31.56 19.54 10.64
CA TRP A 108 30.70 20.72 10.57
C TRP A 108 30.94 21.61 11.77
N ALA A 109 31.16 22.91 11.55
CA ALA A 109 31.41 23.87 12.63
C ALA A 109 32.49 23.41 13.62
N GLY A 110 33.56 22.79 13.15
CA GLY A 110 34.63 22.26 14.00
C GLY A 110 34.32 20.93 14.72
N GLN A 111 33.07 20.45 14.69
CA GLN A 111 32.65 19.20 15.32
C GLN A 111 32.68 18.04 14.33
N SER A 112 33.02 16.84 14.80
CA SER A 112 32.96 15.61 14.03
C SER A 112 31.59 14.97 14.17
N ILE A 113 30.76 15.05 13.12
CA ILE A 113 29.40 14.52 13.08
C ILE A 113 29.42 13.13 12.44
N PRO A 114 28.85 12.11 13.10
CA PRO A 114 28.73 10.78 12.53
C PRO A 114 27.84 10.81 11.28
N MET A 115 28.26 10.09 10.24
CA MET A 115 27.58 9.97 8.96
C MET A 115 27.65 8.54 8.44
N ALA A 116 26.56 8.06 7.87
CA ALA A 116 26.51 6.81 7.13
C ALA A 116 25.79 7.05 5.80
N GLY A 117 26.35 6.57 4.70
CA GLY A 117 25.74 6.82 3.39
C GLY A 117 26.08 5.75 2.36
N PHE A 118 25.32 5.73 1.28
CA PHE A 118 25.43 4.79 0.18
C PHE A 118 25.05 5.46 -1.15
N PRO A 119 25.55 4.95 -2.30
CA PRO A 119 25.24 5.50 -3.61
C PRO A 119 23.75 5.43 -3.97
N ILE A 120 23.24 6.41 -4.75
CA ILE A 120 21.83 6.53 -5.14
C ILE A 120 21.27 5.23 -5.73
N HIS A 121 22.02 4.57 -6.64
CA HIS A 121 21.59 3.33 -7.30
C HIS A 121 21.35 2.15 -6.34
N GLN A 122 21.77 2.25 -5.08
CA GLN A 122 21.56 1.24 -4.05
C GLN A 122 20.38 1.58 -3.11
N LEU A 123 19.71 2.72 -3.32
CA LEU A 123 18.63 3.18 -2.45
C LEU A 123 17.58 2.08 -2.23
N GLU A 124 17.11 1.50 -3.30
CA GLU A 124 16.05 0.49 -3.25
C GLU A 124 16.47 -0.72 -2.41
N LYS A 125 17.69 -1.26 -2.64
CA LYS A 125 18.21 -2.38 -1.87
C LYS A 125 18.22 -2.10 -0.37
N TYR A 126 18.68 -0.91 0.02
CA TYR A 126 18.78 -0.55 1.43
C TYR A 126 17.42 -0.15 2.03
N LEU A 127 16.50 0.40 1.24
CA LEU A 127 15.11 0.59 1.66
C LEU A 127 14.44 -0.71 2.02
N LYS A 128 14.66 -1.76 1.22
CA LYS A 128 14.14 -3.09 1.57
C LYS A 128 14.60 -3.52 2.96
N VAL A 129 15.89 -3.46 3.22
CA VAL A 129 16.46 -3.87 4.51
C VAL A 129 15.90 -3.02 5.66
N LEU A 130 15.89 -1.69 5.52
CA LEU A 130 15.39 -0.79 6.57
C LEU A 130 13.89 -1.00 6.82
N VAL A 131 13.10 -1.07 5.77
CA VAL A 131 11.63 -1.05 5.88
C VAL A 131 11.06 -2.45 6.09
N GLN A 132 11.51 -3.47 5.32
CA GLN A 132 10.95 -4.82 5.42
C GLN A 132 11.58 -5.65 6.53
N ASP A 133 12.92 -5.62 6.64
CA ASP A 133 13.60 -6.50 7.59
C ASP A 133 13.62 -5.88 9.00
N HIS A 134 13.77 -4.56 9.11
CA HIS A 134 13.81 -3.84 10.38
C HIS A 134 12.51 -3.12 10.76
N GLY A 135 11.52 -3.02 9.86
CA GLY A 135 10.23 -2.38 10.12
C GLY A 135 10.31 -0.87 10.39
N VAL A 136 11.36 -0.19 9.92
CA VAL A 136 11.61 1.22 10.23
C VAL A 136 10.98 2.11 9.15
N LEU A 137 10.40 3.23 9.58
CA LEU A 137 9.94 4.27 8.67
C LEU A 137 11.13 5.07 8.14
N VAL A 138 11.17 5.32 6.84
CA VAL A 138 12.26 6.04 6.19
C VAL A 138 11.74 7.26 5.46
N ALA A 139 12.18 8.46 5.86
CA ALA A 139 11.90 9.71 5.17
C ALA A 139 12.99 9.98 4.12
N ILE A 140 12.58 10.12 2.86
CA ILE A 140 13.49 10.39 1.74
C ILE A 140 13.45 11.88 1.43
N CYS A 141 14.60 12.51 1.58
CA CYS A 141 14.81 13.93 1.32
C CYS A 141 15.59 14.08 0.01
N GLU A 142 14.94 14.68 -1.00
CA GLU A 142 15.53 14.94 -2.31
C GLU A 142 16.13 16.33 -2.41
N GLU A 143 17.05 16.46 -3.37
CA GLU A 143 17.79 17.68 -3.66
C GLU A 143 17.23 18.34 -4.91
N PHE A 144 16.79 19.59 -4.78
CA PHE A 144 16.21 20.40 -5.86
C PHE A 144 17.12 21.58 -6.17
N LYS A 145 17.30 21.85 -7.46
CA LYS A 145 17.99 23.06 -7.91
C LYS A 145 17.06 24.26 -7.73
N THR A 146 17.51 25.26 -7.01
CA THR A 146 16.81 26.54 -6.90
C THR A 146 16.98 27.34 -8.21
N SER A 147 15.97 28.11 -8.61
CA SER A 147 15.97 28.87 -9.85
C SER A 147 17.03 29.98 -9.90
N SER A 148 17.65 30.34 -8.78
CA SER A 148 18.74 31.31 -8.67
C SER A 148 20.08 30.60 -8.78
N SER A 149 20.95 31.03 -9.69
CA SER A 149 22.25 30.42 -9.99
C SER A 149 23.24 30.39 -8.80
N ASN A 150 23.01 31.17 -7.77
CA ASN A 150 23.85 31.28 -6.57
C ASN A 150 23.18 30.78 -5.28
N ALA A 151 21.94 30.24 -5.35
CA ALA A 151 21.25 29.77 -4.17
C ALA A 151 21.64 28.32 -3.83
N PRO A 152 21.75 27.97 -2.53
CA PRO A 152 22.00 26.61 -2.12
C PRO A 152 20.86 25.67 -2.59
N PHE A 153 21.18 24.40 -2.82
CA PHE A 153 20.16 23.39 -3.14
C PHE A 153 19.11 23.33 -2.03
N GLU A 154 17.85 23.36 -2.43
CA GLU A 154 16.73 23.10 -1.54
C GLU A 154 16.61 21.60 -1.32
N ARG A 155 16.47 21.17 -0.06
CA ARG A 155 16.29 19.78 0.32
C ARG A 155 15.02 19.63 1.12
N ARG A 156 14.08 18.87 0.57
CA ARG A 156 12.81 18.61 1.22
C ARG A 156 12.47 17.13 1.20
N VAL A 157 11.75 16.68 2.21
CA VAL A 157 11.23 15.32 2.25
C VAL A 157 10.12 15.20 1.20
N THR A 158 10.32 14.29 0.25
CA THR A 158 9.36 14.05 -0.85
C THR A 158 8.43 12.91 -0.53
N ARG A 159 8.86 11.97 0.29
CA ARG A 159 8.06 10.81 0.71
C ARG A 159 8.57 10.20 2.00
N VAL A 160 7.65 9.51 2.69
CA VAL A 160 7.97 8.60 3.81
C VAL A 160 7.62 7.18 3.38
N VAL A 161 8.62 6.30 3.40
CA VAL A 161 8.46 4.89 3.04
C VAL A 161 8.16 4.07 4.29
N SER A 162 7.07 3.31 4.24
CA SER A 162 6.64 2.37 5.27
C SER A 162 6.49 0.96 4.67
N PRO A 163 6.34 -0.09 5.48
CA PRO A 163 6.14 -1.45 4.96
C PRO A 163 4.97 -1.59 3.96
N GLY A 164 3.88 -0.85 4.18
CA GLY A 164 2.72 -0.85 3.30
C GLY A 164 2.84 0.05 2.07
N THR A 165 3.66 1.11 2.13
CA THR A 165 3.82 2.08 1.02
C THR A 165 4.96 1.75 0.06
N LEU A 166 5.59 0.59 0.19
CA LEU A 166 6.57 0.10 -0.78
C LEU A 166 5.90 -0.18 -2.13
N ILE A 167 6.44 0.41 -3.20
CA ILE A 167 5.88 0.31 -4.56
C ILE A 167 6.81 -0.47 -5.49
N ASP A 168 8.10 -0.48 -5.20
CA ASP A 168 9.10 -1.08 -6.07
C ASP A 168 8.95 -2.61 -6.14
N GLU A 169 8.66 -3.11 -7.34
CA GLU A 169 8.37 -4.52 -7.62
C GLU A 169 9.50 -5.47 -7.19
N ARG A 170 10.77 -5.02 -7.30
CA ARG A 170 11.95 -5.82 -6.96
C ARG A 170 11.99 -6.27 -5.50
N PHE A 171 11.26 -5.58 -4.62
CA PHE A 171 11.24 -5.83 -3.18
C PHE A 171 9.91 -6.36 -2.67
N LEU A 172 8.87 -6.24 -3.49
CA LEU A 172 7.57 -6.80 -3.16
C LEU A 172 7.56 -8.30 -3.46
N ASP A 173 6.89 -9.05 -2.60
CA ASP A 173 6.58 -10.43 -2.91
C ASP A 173 5.68 -10.47 -4.17
N PRO A 174 6.12 -11.11 -5.25
CA PRO A 174 5.35 -11.15 -6.49
C PRO A 174 4.01 -11.88 -6.32
N PHE A 175 3.90 -12.75 -5.32
CA PHE A 175 2.77 -13.65 -5.11
C PHE A 175 1.77 -13.15 -4.08
N HIS A 176 2.10 -12.09 -3.34
CA HIS A 176 1.26 -11.51 -2.31
C HIS A 176 0.98 -10.03 -2.56
N ASN A 177 -0.18 -9.57 -2.14
CA ASN A 177 -0.51 -8.15 -2.11
C ASN A 177 0.21 -7.46 -0.95
N ASN A 178 0.47 -6.16 -1.11
CA ASN A 178 1.09 -5.31 -0.10
C ASN A 178 0.05 -4.36 0.50
N PHE A 179 -0.96 -4.92 1.18
CA PHE A 179 -2.06 -4.13 1.70
C PHE A 179 -1.68 -3.25 2.89
N ILE A 180 -2.12 -2.00 2.85
CA ILE A 180 -2.32 -1.12 3.99
C ILE A 180 -3.79 -1.26 4.39
N LEU A 181 -4.08 -1.47 5.67
CA LEU A 181 -5.42 -1.57 6.20
C LEU A 181 -5.66 -0.45 7.20
N ALA A 182 -6.60 0.43 6.93
CA ALA A 182 -7.12 1.38 7.90
C ALA A 182 -8.35 0.82 8.60
N VAL A 183 -8.39 0.99 9.92
CA VAL A 183 -9.53 0.61 10.75
C VAL A 183 -10.09 1.87 11.39
N SER A 184 -11.36 2.17 11.11
CA SER A 184 -12.05 3.29 11.79
C SER A 184 -12.39 2.93 13.23
N PRO A 185 -12.39 3.92 14.14
CA PRO A 185 -12.96 3.71 15.46
C PRO A 185 -14.44 3.27 15.37
N PRO A 186 -14.94 2.57 16.39
CA PRO A 186 -16.31 2.12 16.39
C PRO A 186 -17.27 3.31 16.35
N PHE A 187 -18.14 3.32 15.35
CA PHE A 187 -19.23 4.27 15.25
C PHE A 187 -20.43 3.73 16.04
N ASN A 188 -21.03 4.55 16.92
CA ASN A 188 -22.13 4.15 17.82
C ASN A 188 -21.86 2.86 18.62
N ALA A 189 -20.63 2.65 19.06
CA ALA A 189 -20.15 1.53 19.88
C ALA A 189 -20.26 0.12 19.26
N SER A 190 -20.64 -0.04 17.99
CA SER A 190 -20.93 -1.37 17.46
C SER A 190 -20.42 -1.66 16.03
N SER A 191 -19.94 -0.69 15.27
CA SER A 191 -19.50 -0.96 13.89
C SER A 191 -18.10 -0.44 13.58
N TYR A 192 -17.26 -1.31 13.03
CA TYR A 192 -15.89 -1.02 12.59
C TYR A 192 -15.88 -0.93 11.07
N GLY A 193 -15.43 0.20 10.54
CA GLY A 193 -15.15 0.33 9.12
C GLY A 193 -13.72 -0.10 8.82
N LEU A 194 -13.55 -0.79 7.71
CA LEU A 194 -12.26 -1.19 7.17
C LEU A 194 -12.10 -0.64 5.77
N ALA A 195 -10.92 -0.12 5.48
CA ALA A 195 -10.50 0.25 4.13
C ALA A 195 -9.07 -0.24 3.90
N TRP A 196 -8.84 -0.97 2.82
CA TRP A 196 -7.50 -1.48 2.49
C TRP A 196 -7.12 -1.14 1.06
N LEU A 197 -5.84 -0.88 0.86
CA LEU A 197 -5.27 -0.53 -0.43
C LEU A 197 -3.89 -1.17 -0.59
N ASP A 198 -3.66 -1.78 -1.73
CA ASP A 198 -2.32 -2.10 -2.21
C ASP A 198 -1.85 -0.97 -3.14
N VAL A 199 -0.93 -0.14 -2.65
CA VAL A 199 -0.42 1.03 -3.40
C VAL A 199 0.29 0.60 -4.68
N SER A 200 0.83 -0.63 -4.72
CA SER A 200 1.57 -1.13 -5.88
C SER A 200 0.68 -1.60 -7.04
N THR A 201 -0.57 -1.97 -6.77
CA THR A 201 -1.51 -2.51 -7.77
C THR A 201 -2.78 -1.67 -7.91
N ALA A 202 -2.99 -0.69 -7.03
CA ALA A 202 -4.23 0.08 -6.85
C ALA A 202 -5.45 -0.82 -6.50
N ASP A 203 -5.22 -2.01 -5.93
CA ASP A 203 -6.28 -2.89 -5.47
C ASP A 203 -6.85 -2.35 -4.16
N PHE A 204 -8.10 -1.88 -4.21
CA PHE A 204 -8.76 -1.17 -3.12
C PHE A 204 -10.06 -1.85 -2.73
N GLY A 205 -10.30 -1.97 -1.42
CA GLY A 205 -11.54 -2.54 -0.91
C GLY A 205 -11.97 -1.96 0.42
N THR A 206 -13.26 -2.12 0.73
CA THR A 206 -13.87 -1.69 1.98
C THR A 206 -14.78 -2.77 2.57
N ALA A 207 -14.96 -2.76 3.87
CA ALA A 207 -15.90 -3.63 4.58
C ALA A 207 -16.36 -3.00 5.90
N VAL A 208 -17.51 -3.46 6.40
CA VAL A 208 -17.99 -3.13 7.74
C VAL A 208 -18.15 -4.41 8.56
N HIS A 209 -17.72 -4.35 9.80
CA HIS A 209 -17.89 -5.43 10.78
C HIS A 209 -18.54 -4.89 12.06
N TYR A 210 -19.44 -5.68 12.63
CA TYR A 210 -20.21 -5.29 13.81
C TYR A 210 -19.69 -5.93 15.10
N ASP A 211 -18.62 -6.70 15.01
CA ASP A 211 -18.05 -7.43 16.14
C ASP A 211 -16.51 -7.40 16.06
N ALA A 212 -15.87 -7.25 17.20
CA ALA A 212 -14.41 -7.27 17.32
C ALA A 212 -13.78 -8.61 16.88
N LYS A 213 -14.53 -9.72 17.01
CA LYS A 213 -14.09 -11.03 16.51
C LYS A 213 -14.08 -11.03 14.98
N ALA A 214 -15.15 -10.54 14.35
CA ALA A 214 -15.23 -10.43 12.88
C ALA A 214 -14.16 -9.46 12.33
N LEU A 215 -13.83 -8.38 13.05
CA LEU A 215 -12.73 -7.50 12.73
C LEU A 215 -11.39 -8.25 12.75
N ARG A 216 -11.10 -9.01 13.81
CA ARG A 216 -9.90 -9.84 13.91
C ARG A 216 -9.78 -10.82 12.74
N ASP A 217 -10.87 -11.52 12.43
CA ASP A 217 -10.91 -12.49 11.34
C ASP A 217 -10.68 -11.82 9.97
N ALA A 218 -11.20 -10.60 9.77
CA ALA A 218 -10.97 -9.80 8.58
C ALA A 218 -9.49 -9.40 8.44
N ILE A 219 -8.83 -8.95 9.51
CA ILE A 219 -7.41 -8.61 9.52
C ILE A 219 -6.56 -9.82 9.12
N VAL A 220 -6.83 -10.98 9.72
CA VAL A 220 -6.11 -12.22 9.38
C VAL A 220 -6.35 -12.64 7.92
N ARG A 221 -7.59 -12.48 7.43
CA ARG A 221 -7.96 -12.80 6.06
C ARG A 221 -7.30 -11.88 5.04
N ILE A 222 -7.31 -10.55 5.27
CA ILE A 222 -6.67 -9.55 4.41
C ILE A 222 -5.14 -9.71 4.45
N LYS A 223 -4.60 -10.02 5.63
CA LYS A 223 -3.15 -10.16 5.90
C LYS A 223 -2.39 -8.90 5.45
N PRO A 224 -2.71 -7.72 6.00
CA PRO A 224 -2.04 -6.50 5.64
C PRO A 224 -0.56 -6.53 6.05
N ARG A 225 0.25 -5.73 5.39
CA ARG A 225 1.63 -5.43 5.81
C ARG A 225 1.69 -4.32 6.84
N GLU A 226 0.68 -3.47 6.83
CA GLU A 226 0.57 -2.33 7.73
C GLU A 226 -0.88 -2.09 8.12
N VAL A 227 -1.11 -1.86 9.42
CA VAL A 227 -2.42 -1.52 9.98
C VAL A 227 -2.37 -0.11 10.50
N VAL A 228 -3.31 0.72 10.08
CA VAL A 228 -3.43 2.13 10.46
C VAL A 228 -4.61 2.29 11.41
N LEU A 229 -4.33 2.79 12.60
CA LEU A 229 -5.33 3.09 13.61
C LEU A 229 -5.37 4.59 13.91
N VAL A 230 -6.52 5.07 14.35
CA VAL A 230 -6.63 6.41 14.94
C VAL A 230 -6.05 6.36 16.37
N SER A 231 -5.21 7.32 16.73
CA SER A 231 -4.61 7.43 18.05
C SER A 231 -5.70 7.47 19.12
N ASP A 232 -5.47 6.75 20.22
CA ASP A 232 -6.37 6.69 21.38
C ASP A 232 -7.80 6.20 21.12
N ALA A 233 -8.07 5.69 19.92
CA ALA A 233 -9.40 5.16 19.55
C ALA A 233 -9.66 3.74 20.03
N PHE A 234 -8.59 3.00 20.35
CA PHE A 234 -8.68 1.61 20.78
C PHE A 234 -7.85 1.38 22.04
N ASP A 235 -8.42 0.71 23.03
CA ASP A 235 -7.68 0.26 24.19
C ASP A 235 -6.64 -0.79 23.78
N ARG A 236 -5.49 -0.81 24.45
CA ARG A 236 -4.42 -1.78 24.14
C ARG A 236 -4.82 -3.26 24.32
N SER A 237 -5.89 -3.53 25.04
CA SER A 237 -6.51 -4.86 25.17
C SER A 237 -7.41 -5.24 24.01
N HIS A 238 -7.65 -4.31 23.06
CA HIS A 238 -8.57 -4.56 21.95
C HIS A 238 -8.01 -5.62 21.00
N PRO A 239 -8.84 -6.57 20.49
CA PRO A 239 -8.41 -7.66 19.61
C PRO A 239 -7.70 -7.24 18.31
N VAL A 240 -7.78 -5.97 17.93
CA VAL A 240 -7.06 -5.42 16.75
C VAL A 240 -5.55 -5.52 16.92
N TYR A 241 -5.03 -5.34 18.14
CA TYR A 241 -3.58 -5.43 18.39
C TYR A 241 -3.09 -6.87 18.29
N GLU A 242 -3.81 -7.82 18.90
CA GLU A 242 -3.51 -9.25 18.78
C GLU A 242 -3.53 -9.71 17.32
N ALA A 243 -4.55 -9.28 16.55
CA ALA A 243 -4.65 -9.62 15.14
C ALA A 243 -3.51 -9.05 14.31
N THR A 244 -3.08 -7.82 14.60
CA THR A 244 -1.97 -7.15 13.93
C THR A 244 -0.64 -7.89 14.19
N ASP A 245 -0.39 -8.25 15.44
CA ASP A 245 0.79 -9.04 15.83
C ASP A 245 0.78 -10.42 15.19
N ARG A 246 -0.37 -11.10 15.15
CA ARG A 246 -0.51 -12.42 14.54
C ARG A 246 -0.17 -12.43 13.05
N VAL A 247 -0.53 -11.39 12.31
CA VAL A 247 -0.19 -11.26 10.89
C VAL A 247 1.20 -10.63 10.67
N LYS A 248 1.88 -10.22 11.74
CA LYS A 248 3.18 -9.53 11.71
C LYS A 248 3.13 -8.25 10.87
N ALA A 249 2.01 -7.53 10.94
CA ALA A 249 1.86 -6.25 10.27
C ALA A 249 2.49 -5.12 11.11
N ALA A 250 3.04 -4.12 10.43
CA ALA A 250 3.46 -2.90 11.09
C ALA A 250 2.23 -2.13 11.59
N LEU A 251 2.33 -1.52 12.75
CA LEU A 251 1.26 -0.69 13.31
C LEU A 251 1.60 0.78 13.17
N ALA A 252 0.71 1.55 12.56
CA ALA A 252 0.79 2.99 12.46
C ALA A 252 -0.39 3.64 13.17
N CYS A 253 -0.13 4.67 13.97
CA CYS A 253 -1.16 5.48 14.60
C CYS A 253 -1.15 6.88 14.01
N ILE A 254 -2.31 7.41 13.68
CA ILE A 254 -2.50 8.77 13.19
C ILE A 254 -3.49 9.53 14.08
N PRO A 255 -3.40 10.86 14.17
CA PRO A 255 -4.44 11.65 14.81
C PRO A 255 -5.77 11.46 14.07
N ALA A 256 -6.87 11.69 14.80
CA ALA A 256 -8.20 11.64 14.18
C ALA A 256 -8.26 12.62 12.99
N PRO A 257 -8.67 12.17 11.79
CA PRO A 257 -8.82 13.06 10.65
C PRO A 257 -9.92 14.10 10.94
N GLU A 258 -9.72 15.33 10.50
CA GLU A 258 -10.75 16.36 10.60
C GLU A 258 -11.97 15.93 9.77
N THR A 259 -13.12 15.87 10.42
CA THR A 259 -14.36 15.40 9.79
C THR A 259 -14.86 16.45 8.80
N SER A 260 -14.48 16.32 7.54
CA SER A 260 -15.19 17.03 6.47
C SER A 260 -16.57 16.38 6.30
N GLN A 261 -17.62 17.09 6.67
CA GLN A 261 -19.00 16.65 6.51
C GLN A 261 -19.28 16.33 5.04
N ILE A 262 -19.27 15.07 4.69
CA ILE A 262 -19.81 14.60 3.42
C ILE A 262 -21.35 14.65 3.60
N LYS A 263 -22.00 15.60 2.92
CA LYS A 263 -23.48 15.68 2.88
C LYS A 263 -24.01 14.39 2.27
N THR A 264 -24.60 13.56 3.09
CA THR A 264 -25.26 12.32 2.69
C THR A 264 -26.71 12.68 2.34
N GLU A 265 -26.98 12.88 1.05
CA GLU A 265 -28.37 13.02 0.57
C GLU A 265 -28.98 11.62 0.41
N LEU A 266 -30.09 11.41 1.14
CA LEU A 266 -31.12 10.38 0.95
C LEU A 266 -30.65 8.92 0.79
N ILE A 267 -30.26 8.27 1.89
CA ILE A 267 -30.10 6.81 1.94
C ILE A 267 -30.81 6.27 3.20
N ASP A 268 -31.48 5.10 3.06
CA ASP A 268 -32.13 4.38 4.17
C ASP A 268 -31.24 4.34 5.43
N ALA A 269 -31.77 4.66 6.58
CA ALA A 269 -31.03 4.87 7.83
C ALA A 269 -30.08 3.71 8.21
N THR A 270 -30.41 2.45 7.90
CA THR A 270 -29.56 1.27 8.13
C THR A 270 -28.38 1.20 7.17
N LYS A 271 -28.54 1.64 5.93
CA LYS A 271 -27.46 1.73 4.95
C LYS A 271 -26.57 2.97 5.20
N ALA A 272 -27.13 4.05 5.76
CA ALA A 272 -26.38 5.25 6.09
C ALA A 272 -25.26 4.97 7.10
N HIS A 273 -25.51 4.18 8.14
CA HIS A 273 -24.48 3.82 9.13
C HIS A 273 -23.34 2.95 8.53
N MET A 274 -23.69 2.03 7.63
CA MET A 274 -22.67 1.23 6.93
C MET A 274 -21.76 2.11 6.06
N TYR A 275 -22.33 3.06 5.33
CA TYR A 275 -21.56 4.00 4.50
C TYR A 275 -20.68 4.92 5.33
N GLU A 276 -21.15 5.33 6.50
CA GLU A 276 -20.40 6.23 7.37
C GLU A 276 -19.15 5.55 7.97
N ALA A 277 -19.26 4.33 8.47
CA ALA A 277 -18.12 3.58 8.97
C ALA A 277 -17.08 3.31 7.88
N GLU A 278 -17.52 2.95 6.65
CA GLU A 278 -16.63 2.79 5.50
C GLU A 278 -15.95 4.11 5.12
N ASN A 279 -16.72 5.21 5.07
CA ASN A 279 -16.17 6.54 4.74
C ASN A 279 -15.15 6.99 5.77
N ASN A 280 -15.39 6.76 7.06
CA ASN A 280 -14.44 7.06 8.10
C ASN A 280 -13.13 6.26 7.93
N ALA A 281 -13.22 4.97 7.59
CA ALA A 281 -12.04 4.16 7.30
C ALA A 281 -11.30 4.65 6.05
N ILE A 282 -12.01 5.07 5.00
CA ILE A 282 -11.42 5.67 3.80
C ILE A 282 -10.72 6.99 4.15
N GLN A 283 -11.31 7.83 5.00
CA GLN A 283 -10.68 9.08 5.45
C GLN A 283 -9.40 8.82 6.24
N VAL A 284 -9.41 7.84 7.16
CA VAL A 284 -8.22 7.41 7.90
C VAL A 284 -7.12 6.96 6.93
N LEU A 285 -7.47 6.10 5.96
CA LEU A 285 -6.52 5.63 4.95
C LEU A 285 -5.97 6.78 4.10
N THR A 286 -6.83 7.67 3.62
CA THR A 286 -6.45 8.81 2.79
C THR A 286 -5.55 9.77 3.55
N SER A 287 -5.90 10.12 4.78
CA SER A 287 -5.09 10.97 5.66
C SER A 287 -3.70 10.36 5.89
N TYR A 288 -3.65 9.04 6.15
CA TYR A 288 -2.39 8.33 6.28
C TYR A 288 -1.54 8.41 5.01
N LEU A 289 -2.12 8.11 3.85
CA LEU A 289 -1.41 8.17 2.56
C LEU A 289 -0.91 9.58 2.24
N GLN A 290 -1.67 10.62 2.56
CA GLN A 290 -1.24 12.01 2.40
C GLN A 290 0.03 12.32 3.19
N THR A 291 0.13 11.80 4.43
CA THR A 291 1.32 11.98 5.26
C THR A 291 2.52 11.15 4.79
N ARG A 292 2.33 10.12 3.97
CA ARG A 292 3.39 9.22 3.49
C ARG A 292 3.83 9.52 2.07
N LEU A 293 2.88 9.75 1.16
CA LEU A 293 3.17 9.97 -0.25
C LEU A 293 3.49 11.44 -0.58
N LEU A 294 3.13 12.38 0.28
CA LEU A 294 3.42 13.82 0.16
C LEU A 294 3.22 14.34 -1.29
N ASP A 295 4.31 14.65 -1.99
CA ASP A 295 4.29 15.19 -3.35
C ASP A 295 3.68 14.22 -4.39
N HIS A 296 3.65 12.91 -4.11
CA HIS A 296 3.14 11.87 -5.02
C HIS A 296 1.65 11.56 -4.83
N MET A 297 0.98 12.16 -3.84
CA MET A 297 -0.43 11.91 -3.59
C MET A 297 -1.33 12.40 -4.73
N SER A 298 -0.97 13.52 -5.37
CA SER A 298 -1.70 14.09 -6.51
C SER A 298 -1.67 13.21 -7.76
N ASP A 299 -0.67 12.35 -7.87
CA ASP A 299 -0.46 11.48 -9.03
C ASP A 299 -1.15 10.11 -8.85
N MET A 300 -1.63 9.83 -7.63
CA MET A 300 -2.32 8.59 -7.31
C MET A 300 -3.77 8.63 -7.82
N SER A 301 -4.02 8.02 -8.96
CA SER A 301 -5.38 7.80 -9.45
C SER A 301 -5.90 6.47 -8.87
N VAL A 302 -6.68 6.54 -7.80
CA VAL A 302 -7.54 5.43 -7.38
C VAL A 302 -8.73 5.41 -8.34
N ASN A 303 -8.51 4.88 -9.54
CA ASN A 303 -9.50 4.87 -10.61
C ASN A 303 -10.56 3.77 -10.45
N GLN A 304 -10.56 3.05 -9.34
CA GLN A 304 -11.52 1.98 -9.09
C GLN A 304 -12.46 2.39 -7.97
N SER A 305 -13.74 2.35 -8.28
CA SER A 305 -14.75 2.26 -7.21
C SER A 305 -14.34 1.15 -6.27
N PRO A 306 -14.36 1.35 -4.93
CA PRO A 306 -13.95 0.33 -3.99
C PRO A 306 -14.68 -0.96 -4.33
N LEU A 307 -13.91 -2.03 -4.52
CA LEU A 307 -14.49 -3.37 -4.56
C LEU A 307 -15.06 -3.59 -3.17
N ARG A 308 -16.33 -3.22 -2.99
CA ARG A 308 -17.06 -3.61 -1.79
C ARG A 308 -16.92 -5.11 -1.66
N ALA A 309 -16.18 -5.54 -0.66
CA ALA A 309 -16.33 -6.90 -0.18
C ALA A 309 -17.74 -7.00 0.42
N SER A 310 -18.74 -7.12 -0.48
CA SER A 310 -20.10 -7.37 -0.01
C SER A 310 -20.02 -8.67 0.79
N THR A 311 -20.19 -8.54 2.08
CA THR A 311 -20.18 -9.67 3.02
C THR A 311 -21.20 -10.75 2.63
N ASP A 312 -22.13 -10.40 1.76
CA ASP A 312 -23.20 -11.27 1.29
C ASP A 312 -22.83 -12.14 0.08
N CYS A 313 -21.72 -11.83 -0.61
CA CYS A 313 -21.29 -12.57 -1.82
C CYS A 313 -20.12 -13.51 -1.58
N THR A 314 -19.48 -13.47 -0.41
CA THR A 314 -18.32 -14.32 -0.09
C THR A 314 -18.54 -15.09 1.21
N MET A 315 -18.06 -16.33 1.24
CA MET A 315 -18.09 -17.17 2.44
C MET A 315 -17.19 -16.56 3.52
N ARG A 316 -17.70 -16.44 4.73
CA ARG A 316 -16.93 -16.00 5.89
C ARG A 316 -16.09 -17.15 6.41
N LEU A 317 -14.78 -16.98 6.36
CA LEU A 317 -13.81 -17.88 6.96
C LEU A 317 -13.20 -17.17 8.17
N ASP A 318 -13.31 -17.76 9.34
CA ASP A 318 -12.65 -17.24 10.54
C ASP A 318 -11.13 -17.53 10.53
N ALA A 319 -10.39 -16.88 11.40
CA ALA A 319 -8.94 -17.01 11.48
C ALA A 319 -8.49 -18.44 11.82
N SER A 320 -9.29 -19.17 12.62
CA SER A 320 -9.00 -20.54 13.00
C SER A 320 -9.19 -21.51 11.83
N THR A 321 -10.26 -21.35 11.05
CA THR A 321 -10.51 -22.12 9.83
C THR A 321 -9.45 -21.87 8.77
N LEU A 322 -9.06 -20.60 8.53
CA LEU A 322 -7.98 -20.27 7.58
C LEU A 322 -6.66 -20.95 7.96
N SER A 323 -6.36 -20.99 9.26
CA SER A 323 -5.16 -21.66 9.78
C SER A 323 -5.28 -23.18 9.68
N ALA A 324 -6.41 -23.77 10.06
CA ALA A 324 -6.64 -25.22 10.04
C ALA A 324 -6.64 -25.80 8.62
N LEU A 325 -7.13 -25.06 7.63
CA LEU A 325 -7.10 -25.44 6.22
C LEU A 325 -5.73 -25.19 5.56
N GLU A 326 -4.78 -24.60 6.27
CA GLU A 326 -3.43 -24.28 5.77
C GLU A 326 -3.45 -23.63 4.38
N ILE A 327 -4.36 -22.67 4.17
CA ILE A 327 -4.57 -22.10 2.84
C ILE A 327 -3.32 -21.37 2.33
N ARG A 328 -2.73 -20.50 3.16
CA ARG A 328 -1.54 -19.68 2.78
C ARG A 328 -0.23 -20.25 3.30
N GLU A 329 -0.26 -20.77 4.51
CA GLU A 329 0.90 -21.22 5.27
C GLU A 329 0.52 -22.48 6.04
N THR A 330 1.47 -23.38 6.22
CA THR A 330 1.34 -24.55 7.11
C THR A 330 1.43 -24.13 8.58
N GLN A 331 1.18 -25.06 9.51
CA GLN A 331 1.33 -24.83 10.95
C GLN A 331 2.76 -24.35 11.31
N ASP A 332 3.77 -24.80 10.56
CA ASP A 332 5.16 -24.40 10.72
C ASP A 332 5.49 -23.02 10.10
N GLN A 333 4.47 -22.22 9.73
CA GLN A 333 4.63 -20.93 9.05
C GLN A 333 5.40 -21.00 7.72
N SER A 334 5.47 -22.17 7.10
CA SER A 334 6.04 -22.37 5.78
C SER A 334 4.98 -22.20 4.69
N THR A 335 5.33 -21.54 3.60
CA THR A 335 4.46 -21.48 2.41
C THR A 335 4.46 -22.81 1.65
N ARG A 336 5.52 -23.63 1.77
CA ARG A 336 5.60 -24.94 1.13
C ARG A 336 4.67 -25.92 1.82
N GLY A 337 3.87 -26.64 1.05
CA GLY A 337 2.88 -27.59 1.56
C GLY A 337 1.50 -26.98 1.79
N SER A 338 1.36 -25.65 1.80
CA SER A 338 0.07 -25.01 1.91
C SER A 338 -0.82 -25.29 0.70
N LEU A 339 -2.15 -25.19 0.88
CA LEU A 339 -3.12 -25.40 -0.18
C LEU A 339 -2.82 -24.50 -1.39
N SER A 340 -2.54 -23.21 -1.14
CA SER A 340 -2.19 -22.27 -2.22
C SER A 340 -0.95 -22.69 -2.99
N SER A 341 0.08 -23.22 -2.33
CA SER A 341 1.31 -23.66 -2.98
C SER A 341 1.11 -24.91 -3.88
N ILE A 342 0.20 -25.79 -3.49
CA ILE A 342 -0.14 -27.01 -4.25
C ILE A 342 -1.00 -26.69 -5.46
N VAL A 343 -2.05 -25.88 -5.26
CA VAL A 343 -3.04 -25.56 -6.32
C VAL A 343 -2.50 -24.53 -7.33
N ARG A 344 -1.62 -23.63 -6.87
CA ARG A 344 -1.08 -22.56 -7.71
C ARG A 344 -0.22 -23.11 -8.85
N ARG A 345 -0.73 -22.99 -10.07
CA ARG A 345 -0.04 -23.30 -11.33
C ARG A 345 -0.09 -22.11 -12.29
N THR A 346 -0.20 -20.90 -11.72
CA THR A 346 -0.30 -19.65 -12.46
C THR A 346 1.02 -19.33 -13.18
N VAL A 347 0.90 -18.61 -14.29
CA VAL A 347 2.04 -18.17 -15.11
C VAL A 347 2.45 -16.74 -14.73
N THR A 348 1.45 -15.91 -14.42
CA THR A 348 1.64 -14.50 -14.10
C THR A 348 1.59 -14.25 -12.60
N GLN A 349 2.27 -13.20 -12.14
CA GLN A 349 2.28 -12.79 -10.75
C GLN A 349 0.88 -12.33 -10.28
N GLY A 350 0.18 -11.51 -11.10
CA GLY A 350 -1.20 -11.12 -10.84
C GLY A 350 -2.17 -12.29 -10.72
N GLY A 351 -1.99 -13.32 -11.57
CA GLY A 351 -2.75 -14.56 -11.47
C GLY A 351 -2.49 -15.32 -10.18
N ALA A 352 -1.26 -15.29 -9.67
CA ALA A 352 -0.92 -15.92 -8.38
C ALA A 352 -1.63 -15.21 -7.21
N ARG A 353 -1.63 -13.89 -7.18
CA ARG A 353 -2.37 -13.10 -6.17
C ARG A 353 -3.87 -13.38 -6.23
N LEU A 354 -4.45 -13.38 -7.43
CA LEU A 354 -5.87 -13.71 -7.63
C LEU A 354 -6.22 -15.11 -7.14
N CYS A 355 -5.36 -16.10 -7.37
CA CYS A 355 -5.57 -17.47 -6.89
C CYS A 355 -5.68 -17.52 -5.36
N VAL A 356 -4.76 -16.87 -4.65
CA VAL A 356 -4.81 -16.77 -3.18
C VAL A 356 -6.06 -16.04 -2.71
N GLN A 357 -6.43 -14.95 -3.38
CA GLN A 357 -7.64 -14.19 -3.08
C GLN A 357 -8.91 -15.04 -3.22
N TRP A 358 -9.01 -15.86 -4.26
CA TRP A 358 -10.15 -16.76 -4.44
C TRP A 358 -10.22 -17.87 -3.41
N LEU A 359 -9.09 -18.40 -2.98
CA LEU A 359 -9.05 -19.43 -1.94
C LEU A 359 -9.42 -18.87 -0.56
N THR A 360 -9.04 -17.63 -0.27
CA THR A 360 -9.34 -16.99 1.03
C THR A 360 -10.70 -16.32 1.09
N ASN A 361 -11.30 -16.05 -0.08
CA ASN A 361 -12.64 -15.43 -0.20
C ASN A 361 -13.51 -16.23 -1.18
N PRO A 362 -13.95 -17.46 -0.85
CA PRO A 362 -14.78 -18.26 -1.71
C PRO A 362 -16.10 -17.55 -2.01
N SER A 363 -16.52 -17.56 -3.26
CA SER A 363 -17.78 -16.94 -3.66
C SER A 363 -18.98 -17.77 -3.20
N MET A 364 -20.04 -17.10 -2.77
CA MET A 364 -21.36 -17.72 -2.51
C MET A 364 -22.31 -17.57 -3.70
N SER A 365 -21.94 -16.82 -4.73
CA SER A 365 -22.74 -16.68 -5.94
C SER A 365 -22.66 -17.94 -6.79
N LEU A 366 -23.74 -18.68 -6.88
CA LEU A 366 -23.82 -19.91 -7.70
C LEU A 366 -23.51 -19.65 -9.17
N GLN A 367 -23.94 -18.50 -9.70
CA GLN A 367 -23.66 -18.11 -11.06
C GLN A 367 -22.16 -17.95 -11.31
N LEU A 368 -21.46 -17.26 -10.41
CA LEU A 368 -20.00 -17.06 -10.49
C LEU A 368 -19.24 -18.39 -10.33
N ILE A 369 -19.68 -19.25 -9.40
CA ILE A 369 -19.08 -20.57 -9.20
C ILE A 369 -19.20 -21.41 -10.48
N ARG A 370 -20.41 -21.47 -11.07
CA ARG A 370 -20.63 -22.20 -12.34
C ARG A 370 -19.81 -21.65 -13.50
N ALA A 371 -19.71 -20.32 -13.60
CA ALA A 371 -18.88 -19.70 -14.63
C ALA A 371 -17.39 -20.06 -14.49
N ARG A 372 -16.87 -20.07 -13.25
CA ARG A 372 -15.50 -20.50 -12.97
C ARG A 372 -15.28 -21.98 -13.29
N HIS A 373 -16.23 -22.85 -12.92
CA HIS A 373 -16.16 -24.28 -13.25
C HIS A 373 -16.18 -24.52 -14.76
N ALA A 374 -17.06 -23.84 -15.51
CA ALA A 374 -17.11 -23.94 -16.95
C ALA A 374 -15.79 -23.49 -17.61
N LEU A 375 -15.15 -22.45 -17.07
CA LEU A 375 -13.84 -22.01 -17.56
C LEU A 375 -12.74 -23.05 -17.30
N VAL A 376 -12.73 -23.66 -16.10
CA VAL A 376 -11.80 -24.75 -15.76
C VAL A 376 -12.01 -25.95 -16.68
N GLU A 377 -13.28 -26.35 -16.91
CA GLU A 377 -13.65 -27.44 -17.82
C GLU A 377 -13.17 -27.17 -19.25
N LEU A 378 -13.39 -25.94 -19.77
CA LEU A 378 -12.93 -25.53 -21.08
C LEU A 378 -11.42 -25.76 -21.24
N PHE A 379 -10.63 -25.31 -20.26
CA PHE A 379 -9.16 -25.48 -20.32
C PHE A 379 -8.69 -26.90 -20.02
N LEU A 380 -9.46 -27.68 -19.30
CA LEU A 380 -9.16 -29.09 -19.07
C LEU A 380 -9.34 -29.89 -20.36
N GLN A 381 -10.45 -29.67 -21.09
CA GLN A 381 -10.76 -30.36 -22.34
C GLN A 381 -9.88 -29.89 -23.51
N ASN A 382 -9.41 -28.64 -23.50
CA ASN A 382 -8.63 -28.04 -24.58
C ASN A 382 -7.18 -27.79 -24.19
N ALA A 383 -6.39 -28.85 -24.08
CA ALA A 383 -4.98 -28.77 -23.66
C ALA A 383 -4.14 -27.86 -24.58
N PHE A 384 -4.41 -27.86 -25.90
CA PHE A 384 -3.70 -27.03 -26.87
C PHE A 384 -3.91 -25.55 -26.61
N ILE A 385 -5.19 -25.11 -26.46
CA ILE A 385 -5.53 -23.71 -26.17
C ILE A 385 -4.89 -23.28 -24.83
N ARG A 386 -4.94 -24.14 -23.82
CA ARG A 386 -4.33 -23.89 -22.52
C ARG A 386 -2.81 -23.68 -22.63
N GLN A 387 -2.12 -24.53 -23.40
CA GLN A 387 -0.66 -24.42 -23.57
C GLN A 387 -0.26 -23.19 -24.37
N ASP A 388 -1.00 -22.87 -25.46
CA ASP A 388 -0.77 -21.71 -26.30
C ASP A 388 -0.92 -20.41 -25.49
N LEU A 389 -2.02 -20.27 -24.74
CA LEU A 389 -2.23 -19.12 -23.85
C LEU A 389 -1.13 -19.01 -22.78
N ARG A 390 -0.73 -20.12 -22.17
CA ARG A 390 0.36 -20.11 -21.19
C ARG A 390 1.69 -19.68 -21.78
N SER A 391 1.97 -20.07 -23.01
CA SER A 391 3.19 -19.67 -23.73
C SER A 391 3.17 -18.18 -24.04
N LEU A 392 2.05 -17.64 -24.52
CA LEU A 392 1.88 -16.21 -24.77
C LEU A 392 2.03 -15.38 -23.50
N MET A 393 1.41 -15.83 -22.40
CA MET A 393 1.52 -15.13 -21.11
C MET A 393 2.94 -15.15 -20.52
N ARG A 394 3.77 -16.15 -20.86
CA ARG A 394 5.18 -16.20 -20.41
C ARG A 394 6.06 -15.18 -21.14
N ILE A 395 5.76 -14.90 -22.41
CA ILE A 395 6.53 -13.94 -23.22
C ILE A 395 6.31 -12.51 -22.71
N GLY A 396 5.10 -12.18 -22.26
CA GLY A 396 4.76 -10.86 -21.70
C GLY A 396 4.67 -10.83 -20.16
N ALA A 397 5.51 -11.61 -19.48
CA ALA A 397 5.33 -11.99 -18.06
C ALA A 397 5.59 -10.89 -17.02
N GLY A 398 5.65 -9.63 -17.40
CA GLY A 398 5.70 -8.51 -16.43
C GLY A 398 4.42 -8.40 -15.58
N ASP A 399 4.52 -7.79 -14.41
CA ASP A 399 3.36 -7.47 -13.58
C ASP A 399 2.70 -6.18 -14.07
N ILE A 400 1.84 -6.31 -15.08
CA ILE A 400 1.19 -5.18 -15.76
C ILE A 400 0.52 -4.23 -14.76
N LEU A 401 -0.12 -4.74 -13.70
CA LEU A 401 -0.80 -3.88 -12.72
C LEU A 401 0.22 -3.03 -11.95
N ARG A 402 1.30 -3.64 -11.49
CA ARG A 402 2.37 -2.91 -10.78
C ARG A 402 3.11 -1.95 -11.70
N THR A 403 3.36 -2.33 -12.93
CA THR A 403 3.99 -1.45 -13.93
C THR A 403 3.11 -0.24 -14.23
N LEU A 404 1.80 -0.44 -14.48
CA LEU A 404 0.87 0.68 -14.69
C LEU A 404 0.81 1.61 -13.48
N GLN A 405 0.83 1.06 -12.28
CA GLN A 405 0.82 1.88 -11.06
C GLN A 405 2.13 2.66 -10.88
N ARG A 406 3.29 2.08 -11.20
CA ARG A 406 4.57 2.82 -11.21
C ARG A 406 4.56 3.97 -12.20
N ILE A 407 4.06 3.74 -13.41
CA ILE A 407 3.91 4.79 -14.43
C ILE A 407 2.99 5.90 -13.93
N SER A 408 1.85 5.54 -13.34
CA SER A 408 0.90 6.50 -12.76
C SER A 408 1.55 7.37 -11.67
N LEU A 409 2.39 6.76 -10.83
CA LEU A 409 3.11 7.43 -9.76
C LEU A 409 4.43 8.09 -10.22
N ARG A 410 4.69 8.16 -11.53
CA ARG A 410 5.92 8.71 -12.14
C ARG A 410 7.21 8.06 -11.60
N ARG A 411 7.17 6.74 -11.40
CA ARG A 411 8.27 5.94 -10.86
C ARG A 411 8.71 4.83 -11.81
N ASN A 412 8.46 5.02 -13.08
CA ASN A 412 8.84 4.10 -14.13
C ASN A 412 10.33 4.23 -14.46
N ASP A 413 10.95 3.07 -14.65
CA ASP A 413 12.26 2.95 -15.28
C ASP A 413 12.08 2.82 -16.81
N GLU A 414 13.17 2.99 -17.58
CA GLU A 414 13.15 2.78 -19.04
C GLU A 414 12.64 1.39 -19.43
N GLN A 415 12.91 0.39 -18.58
CA GLN A 415 12.46 -1.00 -18.77
C GLN A 415 10.93 -1.20 -18.61
N ASP A 416 10.25 -0.28 -17.96
CA ASP A 416 8.79 -0.35 -17.77
C ASP A 416 8.02 0.08 -19.02
N LEU A 417 8.69 0.73 -19.96
CA LEU A 417 8.11 1.25 -21.21
C LEU A 417 8.36 0.35 -22.41
N LEU A 418 9.24 -0.64 -22.27
CA LEU A 418 9.56 -1.66 -23.29
C LEU A 418 8.74 -2.94 -23.08
#